data_6be3d9bbe06f89235b50e2392bb2239e
#
_entry.id   6be3d9bbe06f89235b50e2392bb2239e
#
_cell.length_a   1.000
_cell.length_b   1.000
_cell.length_c   1.000
_cell.angle_alpha   90.00
_cell.angle_beta   90.00
_cell.angle_gamma   90.00
#
_symmetry.space_group_name_H-M   'P 1'
#
loop_
_entity.id
_entity.type
_entity.pdbx_description
1 polymer ?
#
loop_
_entity_poly.entity_id
_entity_poly.type
_entity_poly.pdbx_seq_one_letter_code
_entity_poly.pdbx_strand_id
1 'polypeptide(L)'
;MTEPDTTGSRPGVFSRPASGLIRVAGSTDVFIFNVGLVSIGIAIAFNQLYGPSLYPGSAPWISTLLAVAGMLFVAMTFYSWSITFPRSGGVYVSLSRSVSPGVGFVLSLIETMILMYYAALASALIATVGLSSFFGTVGFIGESDMLISWATWTSSPQGIFWIGTGVLVLAGILLTLGTRRYFAVQKVLFAVAVIGTLVIIGVLLFGDTATFFSNFERFTGLTEQQVISGAAELGWASAPISFSASWAFLVWPLLPLLGAVQSVGIGGEIKSVRRSQMYGMLGALISTGLVIALVDILATRVFGYDFQGAIGFNSIVGLVDPSTNAWALSTESSIGASPWFTVLVGILADNLLIVVIVMATFVAWIWFWVPAEIAYTTRTMIAWSFDRIAPDRLGAVSERYNTPTMAIWLSTAGSIVFMWFIAFQAIALLTLIEALTIVWGTAMVAAIVFPKTRPNLFKASPASEQRLFGIPLMTISGTVAAVFMLVVLIMLWVDPNAAGPLFSSETIRGEFWLLVGVVVFGIVWYLGAKAYRRRQGIDISLAFKQIPIE
;
A
#
# COMPACT_ATOMS: atom_id res chain seq x y z
N MET A 1 -60.24 34.09 -17.39
CA MET A 1 -59.64 34.34 -16.08
C MET A 1 -58.58 33.25 -15.89
N THR A 2 -57.33 33.55 -16.17
CA THR A 2 -56.18 32.68 -16.01
C THR A 2 -55.51 33.07 -14.71
N GLU A 3 -55.43 32.12 -13.76
CA GLU A 3 -54.71 32.29 -12.51
C GLU A 3 -53.22 32.51 -12.76
N PRO A 4 -52.54 33.36 -12.00
CA PRO A 4 -51.10 33.54 -12.12
C PRO A 4 -50.37 32.40 -11.38
N ASP A 5 -49.51 31.73 -12.11
CA ASP A 5 -48.59 30.68 -11.64
C ASP A 5 -47.56 31.29 -10.68
N THR A 6 -47.78 31.14 -9.38
CA THR A 6 -46.84 31.52 -8.32
C THR A 6 -45.95 30.33 -7.97
N THR A 7 -45.16 29.86 -8.92
CA THR A 7 -44.04 28.94 -8.60
C THR A 7 -42.89 29.75 -8.02
N GLY A 8 -43.00 30.05 -6.73
CA GLY A 8 -41.87 30.48 -5.94
C GLY A 8 -40.79 29.39 -6.02
N SER A 9 -39.67 29.71 -6.66
CA SER A 9 -38.50 28.86 -6.75
C SER A 9 -38.05 28.43 -5.35
N ARG A 10 -38.44 27.23 -4.94
CA ARG A 10 -37.83 26.59 -3.77
C ARG A 10 -36.32 26.55 -4.01
N PRO A 11 -35.48 26.94 -3.03
CA PRO A 11 -34.04 26.84 -3.19
C PRO A 11 -33.71 25.40 -3.59
N GLY A 12 -33.10 25.24 -4.76
CA GLY A 12 -32.94 23.95 -5.42
C GLY A 12 -32.39 22.91 -4.50
N VAL A 13 -33.15 21.85 -4.28
CA VAL A 13 -32.67 20.63 -3.69
C VAL A 13 -31.47 20.17 -4.54
N PHE A 14 -30.29 20.06 -3.93
CA PHE A 14 -29.10 19.61 -4.61
C PHE A 14 -29.31 18.14 -5.03
N SER A 15 -29.93 17.92 -6.18
CA SER A 15 -30.10 16.55 -6.72
C SER A 15 -28.78 16.09 -7.32
N ARG A 16 -28.19 15.06 -6.76
CA ARG A 16 -27.05 14.36 -7.34
C ARG A 16 -27.56 13.31 -8.32
N PRO A 17 -26.98 13.19 -9.52
CA PRO A 17 -27.19 12.00 -10.34
C PRO A 17 -26.67 10.77 -9.59
N ALA A 18 -27.31 9.62 -9.76
CA ALA A 18 -26.81 8.36 -9.25
C ALA A 18 -25.40 8.10 -9.80
N SER A 19 -24.52 7.50 -9.00
CA SER A 19 -23.12 7.28 -9.38
C SER A 19 -22.94 6.35 -10.58
N GLY A 20 -23.93 5.50 -10.87
CA GLY A 20 -23.83 4.45 -11.88
C GLY A 20 -22.92 3.30 -11.46
N LEU A 21 -22.27 3.39 -10.29
CA LEU A 21 -21.51 2.29 -9.71
C LEU A 21 -22.47 1.25 -9.11
N ILE A 22 -22.18 -0.02 -9.35
CA ILE A 22 -23.03 -1.13 -8.87
C ILE A 22 -22.39 -1.80 -7.66
N ARG A 23 -23.20 -2.14 -6.66
CA ARG A 23 -22.74 -2.90 -5.49
C ARG A 23 -22.57 -4.37 -5.86
N VAL A 24 -21.31 -4.77 -6.11
CA VAL A 24 -20.96 -6.13 -6.52
C VAL A 24 -20.10 -6.86 -5.50
N ALA A 25 -19.29 -6.17 -4.72
CA ALA A 25 -18.31 -6.75 -3.80
C ALA A 25 -19.00 -7.34 -2.56
N GLY A 26 -18.85 -8.63 -2.33
CA GLY A 26 -19.24 -9.31 -1.10
C GLY A 26 -18.12 -9.33 -0.05
N SER A 27 -18.38 -9.97 1.10
CA SER A 27 -17.39 -10.04 2.20
C SER A 27 -16.07 -10.72 1.77
N THR A 28 -16.14 -11.76 0.94
CA THR A 28 -14.95 -12.44 0.39
C THR A 28 -14.17 -11.53 -0.55
N ASP A 29 -14.86 -10.74 -1.38
CA ASP A 29 -14.19 -9.82 -2.31
C ASP A 29 -13.45 -8.71 -1.54
N VAL A 30 -14.06 -8.17 -0.48
CA VAL A 30 -13.45 -7.16 0.40
C VAL A 30 -12.26 -7.73 1.17
N PHE A 31 -12.38 -8.97 1.67
CA PHE A 31 -11.29 -9.67 2.33
C PHE A 31 -10.10 -9.87 1.37
N ILE A 32 -10.34 -10.42 0.18
CA ILE A 32 -9.30 -10.62 -0.84
C ILE A 32 -8.67 -9.29 -1.25
N PHE A 33 -9.47 -8.24 -1.41
CA PHE A 33 -9.00 -6.90 -1.74
C PHE A 33 -8.00 -6.38 -0.69
N ASN A 34 -8.34 -6.45 0.58
CA ASN A 34 -7.48 -5.97 1.66
C ASN A 34 -6.27 -6.87 1.90
N VAL A 35 -6.41 -8.21 1.88
CA VAL A 35 -5.27 -9.15 1.96
C VAL A 35 -4.31 -8.93 0.80
N GLY A 36 -4.85 -8.73 -0.40
CA GLY A 36 -4.07 -8.44 -1.59
C GLY A 36 -3.28 -7.14 -1.46
N LEU A 37 -3.89 -6.09 -0.91
CA LEU A 37 -3.23 -4.81 -0.65
C LEU A 37 -2.19 -4.87 0.45
N VAL A 38 -2.32 -5.75 1.44
CA VAL A 38 -1.22 -6.05 2.37
C VAL A 38 -0.05 -6.68 1.62
N SER A 39 -0.33 -7.48 0.56
CA SER A 39 0.71 -8.14 -0.23
C SER A 39 1.70 -8.90 0.64
N ILE A 40 1.29 -10.06 1.15
CA ILE A 40 2.10 -10.89 2.06
C ILE A 40 3.54 -11.08 1.54
N GLY A 41 3.70 -11.25 0.23
CA GLY A 41 5.02 -11.39 -0.39
C GLY A 41 5.93 -10.18 -0.17
N ILE A 42 5.43 -8.96 -0.43
CA ILE A 42 6.19 -7.72 -0.22
C ILE A 42 6.52 -7.52 1.26
N ALA A 43 5.56 -7.79 2.16
CA ALA A 43 5.79 -7.65 3.58
C ALA A 43 6.94 -8.55 4.06
N ILE A 44 6.96 -9.81 3.62
CA ILE A 44 8.04 -10.75 3.93
C ILE A 44 9.36 -10.27 3.29
N ALA A 45 9.35 -9.85 2.02
CA ALA A 45 10.56 -9.39 1.34
C ALA A 45 11.20 -8.21 2.07
N PHE A 46 10.41 -7.23 2.49
CA PHE A 46 10.90 -6.07 3.24
C PHE A 46 11.39 -6.46 4.64
N ASN A 47 10.66 -7.32 5.35
CA ASN A 47 11.04 -7.78 6.66
C ASN A 47 12.40 -8.50 6.62
N GLN A 48 12.61 -9.37 5.65
CA GLN A 48 13.82 -10.17 5.53
C GLN A 48 15.01 -9.34 5.03
N LEU A 49 14.79 -8.37 4.13
CA LEU A 49 15.87 -7.55 3.61
C LEU A 49 16.26 -6.41 4.57
N TYR A 50 15.31 -5.72 5.16
CA TYR A 50 15.55 -4.49 5.94
C TYR A 50 15.60 -4.70 7.46
N GLY A 51 15.03 -5.79 7.98
CA GLY A 51 14.94 -6.05 9.41
C GLY A 51 16.30 -6.15 10.09
N PRO A 52 16.94 -7.31 10.13
CA PRO A 52 18.22 -7.49 10.81
C PRO A 52 19.36 -6.67 10.21
N SER A 53 19.25 -6.25 8.95
CA SER A 53 20.28 -5.48 8.25
C SER A 53 20.38 -4.03 8.72
N LEU A 54 19.26 -3.31 8.75
CA LEU A 54 19.21 -1.90 9.16
C LEU A 54 18.95 -1.73 10.66
N TYR A 55 18.38 -2.74 11.30
CA TYR A 55 18.03 -2.75 12.72
C TYR A 55 18.59 -3.99 13.41
N PRO A 56 19.92 -4.10 13.58
CA PRO A 56 20.54 -5.23 14.29
C PRO A 56 19.89 -5.44 15.65
N GLY A 57 19.53 -6.69 15.95
CA GLY A 57 18.77 -7.05 17.15
C GLY A 57 17.25 -6.98 16.99
N SER A 58 16.71 -6.60 15.81
CA SER A 58 15.26 -6.67 15.57
C SER A 58 14.81 -8.09 15.24
N ALA A 59 13.64 -8.47 15.73
CA ALA A 59 12.94 -9.67 15.29
C ALA A 59 11.75 -9.26 14.40
N PRO A 60 11.80 -9.46 13.06
CA PRO A 60 10.76 -9.00 12.14
C PRO A 60 9.35 -9.45 12.51
N TRP A 61 9.19 -10.69 13.01
CA TRP A 61 7.90 -11.20 13.46
C TRP A 61 7.33 -10.44 14.66
N ILE A 62 8.18 -9.98 15.60
CA ILE A 62 7.74 -9.14 16.74
C ILE A 62 7.26 -7.79 16.21
N SER A 63 8.04 -7.16 15.33
CA SER A 63 7.70 -5.88 14.73
C SER A 63 6.38 -5.95 13.93
N THR A 64 6.18 -7.03 13.19
CA THR A 64 4.91 -7.29 12.48
C THR A 64 3.73 -7.40 13.43
N LEU A 65 3.84 -8.15 14.53
CA LEU A 65 2.76 -8.29 15.50
C LEU A 65 2.46 -6.98 16.25
N LEU A 66 3.50 -6.19 16.55
CA LEU A 66 3.33 -4.84 17.13
C LEU A 66 2.61 -3.90 16.15
N ALA A 67 2.98 -3.93 14.88
CA ALA A 67 2.30 -3.15 13.85
C ALA A 67 0.83 -3.58 13.69
N VAL A 68 0.54 -4.88 13.69
CA VAL A 68 -0.83 -5.42 13.68
C VAL A 68 -1.63 -4.90 14.89
N ALA A 69 -1.06 -4.93 16.10
CA ALA A 69 -1.74 -4.47 17.31
C ALA A 69 -2.16 -2.98 17.23
N GLY A 70 -1.28 -2.11 16.71
CA GLY A 70 -1.61 -0.71 16.47
C GLY A 70 -2.63 -0.53 15.35
N MET A 71 -2.45 -1.25 14.24
CA MET A 71 -3.34 -1.20 13.09
C MET A 71 -4.75 -1.74 13.36
N LEU A 72 -4.96 -2.57 14.38
CA LEU A 72 -6.32 -3.00 14.78
C LEU A 72 -7.20 -1.80 15.14
N PHE A 73 -6.69 -0.80 15.84
CA PHE A 73 -7.44 0.40 16.20
C PHE A 73 -7.66 1.31 15.00
N VAL A 74 -6.69 1.40 14.10
CA VAL A 74 -6.84 2.09 12.80
C VAL A 74 -7.94 1.42 11.97
N ALA A 75 -7.92 0.09 11.86
CA ALA A 75 -8.92 -0.68 11.14
C ALA A 75 -10.33 -0.53 11.74
N MET A 76 -10.46 -0.54 13.08
CA MET A 76 -11.74 -0.29 13.74
C MET A 76 -12.26 1.11 13.50
N THR A 77 -11.38 2.10 13.41
CA THR A 77 -11.77 3.48 13.12
C THR A 77 -12.22 3.64 11.66
N PHE A 78 -11.48 3.08 10.70
CA PHE A 78 -11.90 3.07 9.30
C PHE A 78 -13.17 2.23 9.07
N TYR A 79 -13.34 1.13 9.79
CA TYR A 79 -14.60 0.40 9.81
C TYR A 79 -15.77 1.29 10.27
N SER A 80 -15.58 2.05 11.35
CA SER A 80 -16.60 2.99 11.86
C SER A 80 -16.90 4.09 10.83
N TRP A 81 -15.89 4.63 10.13
CA TRP A 81 -16.08 5.55 9.02
C TRP A 81 -16.85 4.91 7.86
N SER A 82 -16.52 3.67 7.49
CA SER A 82 -17.16 2.96 6.38
C SER A 82 -18.65 2.73 6.62
N ILE A 83 -19.07 2.42 7.86
CA ILE A 83 -20.50 2.24 8.18
C ILE A 83 -21.22 3.56 8.40
N THR A 84 -20.50 4.63 8.75
CA THR A 84 -21.06 5.99 8.85
C THR A 84 -21.31 6.58 7.45
N PHE A 85 -20.36 6.41 6.56
CA PHE A 85 -20.41 6.90 5.18
C PHE A 85 -20.16 5.74 4.20
N PRO A 86 -21.16 4.88 3.93
CA PRO A 86 -21.01 3.73 3.04
C PRO A 86 -20.96 4.15 1.57
N ARG A 87 -19.94 4.92 1.21
CA ARG A 87 -19.73 5.58 -0.08
C ARG A 87 -18.32 5.38 -0.59
N SER A 88 -18.14 5.53 -1.88
CA SER A 88 -16.84 5.59 -2.53
C SER A 88 -16.15 6.92 -2.25
N GLY A 89 -14.81 6.91 -2.14
CA GLY A 89 -13.99 8.10 -1.92
C GLY A 89 -13.31 8.19 -0.55
N GLY A 90 -13.35 7.13 0.24
CA GLY A 90 -12.50 6.91 1.42
C GLY A 90 -12.38 8.09 2.39
N VAL A 91 -11.15 8.48 2.65
CA VAL A 91 -10.81 9.58 3.58
C VAL A 91 -11.42 10.92 3.15
N TYR A 92 -11.57 11.18 1.85
CA TYR A 92 -12.24 12.39 1.37
C TYR A 92 -13.64 12.56 1.94
N VAL A 93 -14.45 11.50 1.84
CA VAL A 93 -15.84 11.54 2.30
C VAL A 93 -15.90 11.77 3.81
N SER A 94 -15.04 11.09 4.56
CA SER A 94 -14.97 11.21 6.02
C SER A 94 -14.57 12.61 6.47
N LEU A 95 -13.46 13.15 5.96
CA LEU A 95 -12.91 14.43 6.38
C LEU A 95 -13.72 15.64 5.90
N SER A 96 -14.24 15.58 4.68
CA SER A 96 -15.04 16.69 4.13
C SER A 96 -16.35 16.91 4.89
N ARG A 97 -16.93 15.87 5.50
CA ARG A 97 -18.18 15.93 6.28
C ARG A 97 -17.94 16.12 7.77
N SER A 98 -16.81 15.70 8.29
CA SER A 98 -16.50 15.79 9.74
C SER A 98 -15.72 17.05 10.09
N VAL A 99 -14.73 17.44 9.31
CA VAL A 99 -13.84 18.59 9.56
C VAL A 99 -14.26 19.78 8.71
N SER A 100 -13.85 19.81 7.44
CA SER A 100 -14.26 20.83 6.48
C SER A 100 -14.07 20.35 5.03
N PRO A 101 -14.84 20.88 4.07
CA PRO A 101 -14.72 20.52 2.66
C PRO A 101 -13.32 20.76 2.07
N GLY A 102 -12.69 21.90 2.43
CA GLY A 102 -11.36 22.25 1.93
C GLY A 102 -10.27 21.33 2.48
N VAL A 103 -10.28 21.05 3.79
CA VAL A 103 -9.34 20.11 4.42
C VAL A 103 -9.53 18.71 3.83
N GLY A 104 -10.78 18.25 3.70
CA GLY A 104 -11.06 16.94 3.11
C GLY A 104 -10.53 16.83 1.68
N PHE A 105 -10.69 17.89 0.86
CA PHE A 105 -10.17 17.90 -0.50
C PHE A 105 -8.64 17.89 -0.55
N VAL A 106 -7.97 18.79 0.18
CA VAL A 106 -6.49 18.88 0.16
C VAL A 106 -5.85 17.59 0.64
N LEU A 107 -6.32 17.03 1.77
CA LEU A 107 -5.75 15.79 2.30
C LEU A 107 -6.03 14.58 1.40
N SER A 108 -7.20 14.52 0.78
CA SER A 108 -7.47 13.46 -0.19
C SER A 108 -6.71 13.60 -1.51
N LEU A 109 -6.32 14.82 -1.89
CA LEU A 109 -5.45 15.05 -3.03
C LEU A 109 -4.04 14.50 -2.75
N ILE A 110 -3.50 14.75 -1.54
CA ILE A 110 -2.24 14.17 -1.09
C ILE A 110 -2.34 12.64 -1.09
N GLU A 111 -3.40 12.07 -0.49
CA GLU A 111 -3.62 10.62 -0.50
C GLU A 111 -3.68 10.06 -1.93
N THR A 112 -4.43 10.69 -2.83
CA THR A 112 -4.55 10.27 -4.23
C THR A 112 -3.18 10.24 -4.94
N MET A 113 -2.34 11.23 -4.70
CA MET A 113 -0.97 11.29 -5.24
C MET A 113 -0.13 10.12 -4.70
N ILE A 114 -0.19 9.86 -3.39
CA ILE A 114 0.55 8.77 -2.74
C ILE A 114 0.10 7.41 -3.28
N LEU A 115 -1.19 7.20 -3.46
CA LEU A 115 -1.71 5.93 -3.99
C LEU A 115 -1.33 5.72 -5.47
N MET A 116 -1.24 6.78 -6.28
CA MET A 116 -0.67 6.70 -7.63
C MET A 116 0.81 6.31 -7.61
N TYR A 117 1.58 6.86 -6.67
CA TYR A 117 2.97 6.46 -6.45
C TYR A 117 3.06 4.98 -6.01
N TYR A 118 2.20 4.52 -5.10
CA TYR A 118 2.21 3.11 -4.67
C TYR A 118 1.82 2.14 -5.78
N ALA A 119 0.92 2.52 -6.69
CA ALA A 119 0.65 1.72 -7.88
C ALA A 119 1.88 1.61 -8.79
N ALA A 120 2.63 2.70 -8.95
CA ALA A 120 3.89 2.72 -9.70
C ALA A 120 4.96 1.90 -8.98
N LEU A 121 5.14 2.08 -7.67
CA LEU A 121 6.08 1.32 -6.85
C LEU A 121 5.82 -0.19 -6.94
N ALA A 122 4.58 -0.63 -6.76
CA ALA A 122 4.22 -2.03 -6.91
C ALA A 122 4.57 -2.58 -8.29
N SER A 123 4.33 -1.77 -9.34
CA SER A 123 4.67 -2.16 -10.71
C SER A 123 6.20 -2.26 -10.91
N ALA A 124 6.99 -1.38 -10.28
CA ALA A 124 8.45 -1.47 -10.27
C ALA A 124 8.94 -2.72 -9.51
N LEU A 125 8.31 -3.06 -8.39
CA LEU A 125 8.63 -4.27 -7.62
C LEU A 125 8.31 -5.56 -8.38
N ILE A 126 7.33 -5.57 -9.30
CA ILE A 126 7.13 -6.71 -10.20
C ILE A 126 8.36 -6.90 -11.10
N ALA A 127 8.98 -5.82 -11.59
CA ALA A 127 10.19 -5.92 -12.40
C ALA A 127 11.39 -6.39 -11.58
N THR A 128 11.64 -5.78 -10.42
CA THR A 128 12.85 -5.97 -9.62
C THR A 128 12.78 -7.18 -8.69
N VAL A 129 11.72 -7.32 -7.89
CA VAL A 129 11.57 -8.44 -6.94
C VAL A 129 10.95 -9.67 -7.61
N GLY A 130 10.03 -9.47 -8.55
CA GLY A 130 9.36 -10.57 -9.24
C GLY A 130 10.19 -11.14 -10.38
N LEU A 131 10.30 -10.40 -11.48
CA LEU A 131 10.88 -10.91 -12.74
C LEU A 131 12.39 -11.02 -12.70
N SER A 132 13.11 -10.06 -12.10
CA SER A 132 14.57 -10.14 -12.00
C SER A 132 14.98 -11.35 -11.15
N SER A 133 14.36 -11.56 -9.99
CA SER A 133 14.61 -12.74 -9.16
C SER A 133 14.27 -14.04 -9.89
N PHE A 134 13.15 -14.07 -10.65
CA PHE A 134 12.76 -15.22 -11.44
C PHE A 134 13.82 -15.56 -12.51
N PHE A 135 14.14 -14.60 -13.37
CA PHE A 135 15.09 -14.84 -14.44
C PHE A 135 16.48 -15.14 -13.91
N GLY A 136 16.93 -14.46 -12.84
CA GLY A 136 18.21 -14.70 -12.21
C GLY A 136 18.32 -16.12 -11.63
N THR A 137 17.35 -16.54 -10.82
CA THR A 137 17.37 -17.86 -10.19
C THR A 137 17.20 -18.99 -11.21
N VAL A 138 16.26 -18.86 -12.14
CA VAL A 138 16.05 -19.88 -13.21
C VAL A 138 17.23 -19.92 -14.16
N GLY A 139 17.79 -18.76 -14.52
CA GLY A 139 18.96 -18.66 -15.39
C GLY A 139 20.18 -19.31 -14.77
N PHE A 140 20.35 -19.15 -13.46
CA PHE A 140 21.44 -19.77 -12.74
C PHE A 140 21.28 -21.29 -12.66
N ILE A 141 20.11 -21.80 -12.24
CA ILE A 141 19.82 -23.24 -12.16
C ILE A 141 19.96 -23.90 -13.55
N GLY A 142 19.53 -23.21 -14.60
CA GLY A 142 19.53 -23.70 -15.98
C GLY A 142 20.80 -23.35 -16.77
N GLU A 143 21.83 -22.80 -16.15
CA GLU A 143 23.10 -22.38 -16.77
C GLU A 143 22.87 -21.51 -18.03
N SER A 144 21.94 -20.53 -17.93
CA SER A 144 21.52 -19.71 -19.06
C SER A 144 21.89 -18.24 -18.91
N ASP A 145 22.99 -17.83 -19.55
CA ASP A 145 23.44 -16.43 -19.59
C ASP A 145 22.38 -15.47 -20.14
N MET A 146 21.54 -15.95 -21.06
CA MET A 146 20.44 -15.16 -21.60
C MET A 146 19.43 -14.79 -20.49
N LEU A 147 19.05 -15.72 -19.64
CA LEU A 147 18.11 -15.43 -18.54
C LEU A 147 18.75 -14.54 -17.47
N ILE A 148 20.04 -14.73 -17.18
CA ILE A 148 20.80 -13.85 -16.27
C ILE A 148 20.86 -12.42 -16.83
N SER A 149 21.09 -12.28 -18.14
CA SER A 149 21.05 -10.95 -18.79
C SER A 149 19.66 -10.29 -18.72
N TRP A 150 18.59 -11.08 -18.81
CA TRP A 150 17.23 -10.59 -18.59
C TRP A 150 16.98 -10.16 -17.15
N ALA A 151 17.52 -10.90 -16.17
CA ALA A 151 17.44 -10.51 -14.76
C ALA A 151 18.06 -9.12 -14.53
N THR A 152 19.24 -8.88 -15.08
CA THR A 152 19.93 -7.60 -15.01
C THR A 152 19.14 -6.50 -15.75
N TRP A 153 18.62 -6.80 -16.96
CA TRP A 153 17.83 -5.82 -17.70
C TRP A 153 16.54 -5.44 -16.98
N THR A 154 15.81 -6.41 -16.40
CA THR A 154 14.56 -6.13 -15.68
C THR A 154 14.76 -5.26 -14.45
N SER A 155 15.95 -5.27 -13.84
CA SER A 155 16.33 -4.39 -12.72
C SER A 155 16.95 -3.06 -13.18
N SER A 156 17.22 -2.87 -14.48
CA SER A 156 17.74 -1.61 -14.99
C SER A 156 16.65 -0.53 -14.99
N PRO A 157 17.01 0.77 -15.00
CA PRO A 157 16.05 1.87 -15.09
C PRO A 157 15.08 1.73 -16.27
N GLN A 158 15.57 1.30 -17.43
CA GLN A 158 14.75 1.07 -18.62
C GLN A 158 13.81 -0.12 -18.43
N GLY A 159 14.30 -1.24 -17.91
CA GLY A 159 13.48 -2.42 -17.62
C GLY A 159 12.36 -2.11 -16.62
N ILE A 160 12.68 -1.45 -15.52
CA ILE A 160 11.72 -1.00 -14.50
C ILE A 160 10.65 -0.12 -15.14
N PHE A 161 11.05 0.89 -15.94
CA PHE A 161 10.11 1.81 -16.56
C PHE A 161 9.16 1.11 -17.54
N TRP A 162 9.68 0.30 -18.46
CA TRP A 162 8.85 -0.32 -19.50
C TRP A 162 7.96 -1.44 -18.95
N ILE A 163 8.50 -2.30 -18.09
CA ILE A 163 7.73 -3.36 -17.45
C ILE A 163 6.66 -2.74 -16.53
N GLY A 164 7.07 -1.79 -15.67
CA GLY A 164 6.14 -1.14 -14.76
C GLY A 164 5.02 -0.39 -15.49
N THR A 165 5.35 0.33 -16.57
CA THR A 165 4.34 0.97 -17.43
C THR A 165 3.39 -0.06 -18.05
N GLY A 166 3.91 -1.18 -18.55
CA GLY A 166 3.08 -2.27 -19.08
C GLY A 166 2.12 -2.82 -18.05
N VAL A 167 2.58 -3.03 -16.82
CA VAL A 167 1.76 -3.51 -15.69
C VAL A 167 0.66 -2.49 -15.33
N LEU A 168 0.99 -1.19 -15.25
CA LEU A 168 0.02 -0.12 -14.99
C LEU A 168 -1.06 -0.05 -16.08
N VAL A 169 -0.66 -0.15 -17.35
CA VAL A 169 -1.61 -0.16 -18.48
C VAL A 169 -2.53 -1.39 -18.43
N LEU A 170 -1.99 -2.58 -18.13
CA LEU A 170 -2.78 -3.80 -17.95
C LEU A 170 -3.80 -3.67 -16.82
N ALA A 171 -3.41 -3.06 -15.69
CA ALA A 171 -4.31 -2.77 -14.58
C ALA A 171 -5.41 -1.78 -14.98
N GLY A 172 -5.06 -0.71 -15.71
CA GLY A 172 -6.02 0.25 -16.25
C GLY A 172 -7.04 -0.39 -17.21
N ILE A 173 -6.57 -1.27 -18.09
CA ILE A 173 -7.44 -2.06 -18.98
C ILE A 173 -8.37 -2.96 -18.16
N LEU A 174 -7.85 -3.72 -17.19
CA LEU A 174 -8.64 -4.61 -16.34
C LEU A 174 -9.75 -3.85 -15.61
N LEU A 175 -9.44 -2.70 -15.02
CA LEU A 175 -10.42 -1.86 -14.32
C LEU A 175 -11.47 -1.26 -15.29
N THR A 176 -11.06 -0.89 -16.50
CA THR A 176 -11.98 -0.39 -17.54
C THR A 176 -12.97 -1.46 -17.96
N LEU A 177 -12.58 -2.74 -17.98
CA LEU A 177 -13.45 -3.89 -18.35
C LEU A 177 -14.54 -4.21 -17.32
N GLY A 178 -14.51 -3.56 -16.15
CA GLY A 178 -15.56 -3.61 -15.13
C GLY A 178 -15.18 -4.28 -13.83
N THR A 179 -15.75 -3.76 -12.73
CA THR A 179 -15.48 -4.20 -11.36
C THR A 179 -15.73 -5.70 -11.15
N ARG A 180 -16.73 -6.29 -11.81
CA ARG A 180 -17.01 -7.74 -11.71
C ARG A 180 -15.87 -8.59 -12.26
N ARG A 181 -15.28 -8.19 -13.41
CA ARG A 181 -14.13 -8.90 -14.01
C ARG A 181 -12.88 -8.71 -13.16
N TYR A 182 -12.68 -7.51 -12.65
CA TYR A 182 -11.60 -7.23 -11.71
C TYR A 182 -11.63 -8.19 -10.52
N PHE A 183 -12.74 -8.31 -9.79
CA PHE A 183 -12.84 -9.24 -8.66
C PHE A 183 -12.73 -10.72 -9.08
N ALA A 184 -13.16 -11.10 -10.28
CA ALA A 184 -12.97 -12.46 -10.77
C ALA A 184 -11.47 -12.80 -10.96
N VAL A 185 -10.70 -11.91 -11.59
CA VAL A 185 -9.24 -12.05 -11.74
C VAL A 185 -8.55 -12.10 -10.38
N GLN A 186 -8.95 -11.21 -9.45
CA GLN A 186 -8.42 -11.18 -8.09
C GLN A 186 -8.60 -12.52 -7.36
N LYS A 187 -9.76 -13.19 -7.50
CA LYS A 187 -9.99 -14.49 -6.86
C LYS A 187 -9.06 -15.58 -7.38
N VAL A 188 -8.81 -15.60 -8.69
CA VAL A 188 -7.90 -16.58 -9.30
C VAL A 188 -6.46 -16.35 -8.82
N LEU A 189 -6.00 -15.09 -8.87
CA LEU A 189 -4.66 -14.73 -8.40
C LEU A 189 -4.50 -14.98 -6.89
N PHE A 190 -5.56 -14.75 -6.11
CA PHE A 190 -5.55 -15.04 -4.68
C PHE A 190 -5.34 -16.53 -4.40
N ALA A 191 -6.01 -17.40 -5.15
CA ALA A 191 -5.79 -18.84 -5.01
C ALA A 191 -4.33 -19.22 -5.36
N VAL A 192 -3.77 -18.67 -6.43
CA VAL A 192 -2.35 -18.87 -6.79
C VAL A 192 -1.43 -18.38 -5.67
N ALA A 193 -1.67 -17.17 -5.17
CA ALA A 193 -0.85 -16.56 -4.12
C ALA A 193 -0.90 -17.34 -2.81
N VAL A 194 -2.09 -17.83 -2.40
CA VAL A 194 -2.25 -18.63 -1.17
C VAL A 194 -1.57 -20.01 -1.31
N ILE A 195 -1.81 -20.71 -2.43
CA ILE A 195 -1.20 -22.02 -2.68
C ILE A 195 0.34 -21.89 -2.66
N GLY A 196 0.88 -20.90 -3.35
CA GLY A 196 2.32 -20.70 -3.36
C GLY A 196 2.88 -20.27 -2.01
N THR A 197 2.15 -19.47 -1.21
CA THR A 197 2.55 -19.16 0.17
C THR A 197 2.60 -20.42 1.03
N LEU A 198 1.67 -21.36 0.86
CA LEU A 198 1.72 -22.66 1.55
C LEU A 198 2.94 -23.50 1.09
N VAL A 199 3.30 -23.43 -0.20
CA VAL A 199 4.53 -24.08 -0.70
C VAL A 199 5.76 -23.45 -0.06
N ILE A 200 5.84 -22.10 0.03
CA ILE A 200 6.95 -21.41 0.71
C ILE A 200 7.05 -21.85 2.18
N ILE A 201 5.94 -21.89 2.90
CA ILE A 201 5.89 -22.37 4.28
C ILE A 201 6.37 -23.82 4.36
N GLY A 202 5.96 -24.68 3.42
CA GLY A 202 6.42 -26.07 3.34
C GLY A 202 7.93 -26.17 3.12
N VAL A 203 8.48 -25.42 2.15
CA VAL A 203 9.94 -25.37 1.87
C VAL A 203 10.71 -24.93 3.11
N LEU A 204 10.26 -23.89 3.78
CA LEU A 204 10.92 -23.41 5.01
C LEU A 204 10.74 -24.36 6.18
N LEU A 205 9.59 -25.03 6.31
CA LEU A 205 9.33 -25.95 7.43
C LEU A 205 10.17 -27.23 7.36
N PHE A 206 10.36 -27.77 6.17
CA PHE A 206 11.10 -29.00 5.93
C PHE A 206 12.56 -28.77 5.54
N GLY A 207 12.93 -27.54 5.14
CA GLY A 207 14.30 -27.15 4.86
C GLY A 207 15.13 -27.02 6.15
N ASP A 208 16.42 -27.23 6.02
CA ASP A 208 17.38 -27.08 7.10
C ASP A 208 18.55 -26.17 6.70
N THR A 209 19.24 -25.65 7.71
CA THR A 209 20.32 -24.65 7.56
C THR A 209 21.53 -25.23 6.81
N ALA A 210 21.88 -26.51 7.02
CA ALA A 210 23.04 -27.13 6.37
C ALA A 210 22.80 -27.27 4.86
N THR A 211 21.62 -27.72 4.46
CA THR A 211 21.24 -27.81 3.05
C THR A 211 21.23 -26.41 2.41
N PHE A 212 20.70 -25.40 3.12
CA PHE A 212 20.69 -24.04 2.60
C PHE A 212 22.10 -23.53 2.33
N PHE A 213 23.03 -23.60 3.29
CA PHE A 213 24.38 -23.08 3.10
C PHE A 213 25.20 -23.89 2.09
N SER A 214 25.01 -25.20 2.01
CA SER A 214 25.63 -26.03 0.96
C SER A 214 25.17 -25.61 -0.43
N ASN A 215 23.88 -25.38 -0.61
CA ASN A 215 23.33 -24.85 -1.86
C ASN A 215 23.82 -23.43 -2.12
N PHE A 216 23.80 -22.55 -1.11
CA PHE A 216 24.22 -21.17 -1.23
C PHE A 216 25.67 -21.04 -1.70
N GLU A 217 26.59 -21.83 -1.10
CA GLU A 217 28.00 -21.86 -1.53
C GLU A 217 28.15 -22.38 -2.96
N ARG A 218 27.42 -23.44 -3.33
CA ARG A 218 27.40 -23.94 -4.71
C ARG A 218 26.87 -22.91 -5.71
N PHE A 219 25.83 -22.14 -5.33
CA PHE A 219 25.20 -21.16 -6.19
C PHE A 219 26.00 -19.85 -6.31
N THR A 220 26.66 -19.42 -5.25
CA THR A 220 27.27 -18.08 -5.18
C THR A 220 28.79 -18.11 -5.12
N GLY A 221 29.39 -19.27 -4.80
CA GLY A 221 30.81 -19.37 -4.49
C GLY A 221 31.21 -18.74 -3.15
N LEU A 222 30.23 -18.26 -2.35
CA LEU A 222 30.45 -17.58 -1.07
C LEU A 222 30.01 -18.48 0.09
N THR A 223 30.83 -18.59 1.10
CA THR A 223 30.46 -19.22 2.37
C THR A 223 29.66 -18.25 3.25
N GLU A 224 28.89 -18.78 4.21
CA GLU A 224 28.22 -18.01 5.25
C GLU A 224 29.17 -17.00 5.91
N GLN A 225 30.38 -17.49 6.30
CA GLN A 225 31.38 -16.68 6.99
C GLN A 225 31.89 -15.51 6.14
N GLN A 226 32.05 -15.70 4.83
CA GLN A 226 32.47 -14.63 3.93
C GLN A 226 31.42 -13.53 3.81
N VAL A 227 30.13 -13.90 3.79
CA VAL A 227 29.02 -12.91 3.76
C VAL A 227 29.00 -12.11 5.06
N ILE A 228 29.13 -12.76 6.22
CA ILE A 228 29.11 -12.10 7.53
C ILE A 228 30.34 -11.22 7.71
N SER A 229 31.53 -11.71 7.38
CA SER A 229 32.77 -10.93 7.51
C SER A 229 32.80 -9.73 6.54
N GLY A 230 32.33 -9.90 5.31
CA GLY A 230 32.20 -8.80 4.36
C GLY A 230 31.26 -7.69 4.84
N ALA A 231 30.14 -8.05 5.46
CA ALA A 231 29.26 -7.06 6.09
C ALA A 231 29.90 -6.36 7.28
N ALA A 232 30.67 -7.10 8.09
CA ALA A 232 31.39 -6.53 9.23
C ALA A 232 32.48 -5.52 8.79
N GLU A 233 33.19 -5.79 7.70
CA GLU A 233 34.15 -4.86 7.10
C GLU A 233 33.50 -3.56 6.61
N LEU A 234 32.24 -3.64 6.18
CA LEU A 234 31.43 -2.48 5.77
C LEU A 234 30.73 -1.78 6.95
N GLY A 235 30.97 -2.24 8.19
CA GLY A 235 30.45 -1.62 9.41
C GLY A 235 29.19 -2.24 10.01
N TRP A 236 28.67 -3.34 9.44
CA TRP A 236 27.55 -4.06 10.06
C TRP A 236 28.01 -4.88 11.27
N ALA A 237 27.21 -4.86 12.33
CA ALA A 237 27.49 -5.68 13.52
C ALA A 237 26.21 -6.40 13.96
N SER A 238 26.31 -7.69 14.20
CA SER A 238 25.23 -8.46 14.81
C SER A 238 24.93 -7.97 16.23
N ALA A 239 23.66 -8.01 16.62
CA ALA A 239 23.23 -7.69 17.97
C ALA A 239 22.20 -8.72 18.47
N PRO A 240 22.18 -8.98 19.81
CA PRO A 240 21.15 -9.84 20.40
C PRO A 240 19.74 -9.31 20.13
N ILE A 241 18.80 -10.22 19.90
CA ILE A 241 17.40 -9.85 19.70
C ILE A 241 16.88 -9.08 20.93
N SER A 242 16.30 -7.90 20.66
CA SER A 242 15.78 -7.00 21.68
C SER A 242 14.41 -6.45 21.28
N PHE A 243 13.61 -6.13 22.28
CA PHE A 243 12.32 -5.47 22.07
C PHE A 243 12.51 -4.06 21.47
N SER A 244 13.51 -3.31 21.91
CA SER A 244 13.79 -1.95 21.45
C SER A 244 14.13 -1.90 19.96
N ALA A 245 14.99 -2.81 19.46
CA ALA A 245 15.31 -2.89 18.05
C ALA A 245 14.09 -3.34 17.22
N SER A 246 13.30 -4.31 17.73
CA SER A 246 12.06 -4.73 17.08
C SER A 246 11.01 -3.63 17.05
N TRP A 247 10.95 -2.79 18.09
CA TRP A 247 10.09 -1.61 18.11
C TRP A 247 10.55 -0.57 17.08
N ALA A 248 11.85 -0.29 16.98
CA ALA A 248 12.39 0.63 15.98
C ALA A 248 12.07 0.18 14.54
N PHE A 249 12.16 -1.11 14.26
CA PHE A 249 11.85 -1.67 12.95
C PHE A 249 10.34 -1.65 12.59
N LEU A 250 9.42 -1.35 13.52
CA LEU A 250 7.96 -1.44 13.34
C LEU A 250 7.43 -0.71 12.09
N VAL A 251 8.05 0.38 11.68
CA VAL A 251 7.58 1.20 10.54
C VAL A 251 7.63 0.46 9.21
N TRP A 252 8.54 -0.50 9.05
CA TRP A 252 8.70 -1.27 7.83
C TRP A 252 7.58 -2.28 7.58
N PRO A 253 7.24 -3.20 8.52
CA PRO A 253 6.08 -4.07 8.37
C PRO A 253 4.75 -3.30 8.40
N LEU A 254 4.70 -2.09 8.97
CA LEU A 254 3.51 -1.25 8.95
C LEU A 254 3.12 -0.85 7.53
N LEU A 255 4.09 -0.52 6.65
CA LEU A 255 3.81 -0.05 5.29
C LEU A 255 2.86 -0.97 4.51
N PRO A 256 3.15 -2.27 4.33
CA PRO A 256 2.20 -3.16 3.67
C PRO A 256 0.90 -3.36 4.48
N LEU A 257 0.94 -3.37 5.81
CA LEU A 257 -0.26 -3.56 6.64
C LEU A 257 -1.27 -2.41 6.53
N LEU A 258 -0.86 -1.22 6.06
CA LEU A 258 -1.78 -0.12 5.71
C LEU A 258 -2.81 -0.57 4.65
N GLY A 259 -2.45 -1.51 3.79
CA GLY A 259 -3.35 -2.08 2.77
C GLY A 259 -4.61 -2.73 3.34
N ALA A 260 -4.56 -3.23 4.59
CA ALA A 260 -5.67 -3.95 5.22
C ALA A 260 -6.95 -3.12 5.40
N VAL A 261 -6.90 -1.79 5.29
CA VAL A 261 -8.04 -0.89 5.52
C VAL A 261 -8.49 -0.13 4.27
N GLN A 262 -7.83 -0.32 3.15
CA GLN A 262 -8.06 0.49 1.94
C GLN A 262 -9.39 0.21 1.23
N SER A 263 -10.11 -0.85 1.58
CA SER A 263 -11.48 -1.07 1.10
C SER A 263 -12.46 0.06 1.48
N VAL A 264 -12.08 0.96 2.39
CA VAL A 264 -12.84 2.20 2.66
C VAL A 264 -13.02 3.05 1.39
N GLY A 265 -12.04 3.02 0.47
CA GLY A 265 -12.07 3.76 -0.79
C GLY A 265 -13.16 3.31 -1.76
N ILE A 266 -13.51 2.03 -1.75
CA ILE A 266 -14.50 1.41 -2.64
C ILE A 266 -15.85 1.13 -1.94
N GLY A 267 -16.13 1.82 -0.82
CA GLY A 267 -17.30 1.59 0.04
C GLY A 267 -18.65 1.57 -0.68
N GLY A 268 -18.83 2.35 -1.75
CA GLY A 268 -20.05 2.39 -2.56
C GLY A 268 -20.32 1.12 -3.38
N GLU A 269 -19.31 0.30 -3.66
CA GLU A 269 -19.43 -0.93 -4.42
C GLU A 269 -19.62 -2.18 -3.53
N ILE A 270 -19.63 -2.01 -2.20
CA ILE A 270 -19.68 -3.09 -1.22
C ILE A 270 -21.13 -3.40 -0.81
N LYS A 271 -21.48 -4.70 -0.88
CA LYS A 271 -22.72 -5.24 -0.34
C LYS A 271 -22.58 -5.44 1.17
N SER A 272 -23.67 -5.22 1.94
CA SER A 272 -23.68 -5.46 3.39
C SER A 272 -22.47 -4.85 4.09
N VAL A 273 -22.25 -3.54 3.90
CA VAL A 273 -21.04 -2.81 4.30
C VAL A 273 -20.59 -3.14 5.73
N ARG A 274 -21.51 -3.15 6.71
CA ARG A 274 -21.20 -3.45 8.11
C ARG A 274 -20.49 -4.81 8.27
N ARG A 275 -21.00 -5.86 7.65
CA ARG A 275 -20.41 -7.20 7.74
C ARG A 275 -19.14 -7.31 6.88
N SER A 276 -19.21 -6.84 5.64
CA SER A 276 -18.12 -6.99 4.67
C SER A 276 -16.87 -6.22 5.08
N GLN A 277 -17.02 -5.00 5.58
CA GLN A 277 -15.88 -4.20 6.04
C GLN A 277 -15.27 -4.73 7.34
N MET A 278 -16.09 -5.19 8.29
CA MET A 278 -15.60 -5.78 9.52
C MET A 278 -14.72 -7.01 9.24
N TYR A 279 -15.25 -7.99 8.49
CA TYR A 279 -14.48 -9.19 8.13
C TYR A 279 -13.33 -8.87 7.18
N GLY A 280 -13.55 -7.95 6.23
CA GLY A 280 -12.55 -7.59 5.24
C GLY A 280 -11.35 -6.88 5.85
N MET A 281 -11.53 -5.91 6.74
CA MET A 281 -10.43 -5.15 7.33
C MET A 281 -9.75 -5.92 8.46
N LEU A 282 -10.52 -6.31 9.51
CA LEU A 282 -9.94 -6.97 10.68
C LEU A 282 -9.45 -8.38 10.34
N GLY A 283 -10.22 -9.14 9.55
CA GLY A 283 -9.83 -10.47 9.13
C GLY A 283 -8.58 -10.46 8.25
N ALA A 284 -8.48 -9.51 7.30
CA ALA A 284 -7.28 -9.34 6.48
C ALA A 284 -6.06 -9.01 7.34
N LEU A 285 -6.17 -8.01 8.21
CA LEU A 285 -5.06 -7.57 9.07
C LEU A 285 -4.52 -8.69 9.96
N ILE A 286 -5.42 -9.40 10.65
CA ILE A 286 -5.02 -10.48 11.58
C ILE A 286 -4.42 -11.66 10.81
N SER A 287 -5.10 -12.13 9.75
CA SER A 287 -4.63 -13.31 9.01
C SER A 287 -3.30 -13.06 8.31
N THR A 288 -3.13 -11.88 7.67
CA THR A 288 -1.87 -11.56 6.99
C THR A 288 -0.74 -11.35 7.98
N GLY A 289 -0.98 -10.64 9.10
CA GLY A 289 0.04 -10.44 10.12
C GLY A 289 0.54 -11.75 10.73
N LEU A 290 -0.37 -12.70 10.99
CA LEU A 290 0.01 -14.03 11.50
C LEU A 290 0.82 -14.84 10.47
N VAL A 291 0.44 -14.80 9.19
CA VAL A 291 1.16 -15.52 8.12
C VAL A 291 2.55 -14.91 7.93
N ILE A 292 2.66 -13.58 7.90
CA ILE A 292 3.95 -12.89 7.77
C ILE A 292 4.86 -13.25 8.94
N ALA A 293 4.37 -13.14 10.18
CA ALA A 293 5.14 -13.48 11.37
C ALA A 293 5.59 -14.96 11.37
N LEU A 294 4.74 -15.89 10.93
CA LEU A 294 5.09 -17.29 10.81
C LEU A 294 6.23 -17.50 9.80
N VAL A 295 6.15 -16.88 8.63
CA VAL A 295 7.18 -16.99 7.59
C VAL A 295 8.49 -16.34 8.07
N ASP A 296 8.44 -15.20 8.76
CA ASP A 296 9.61 -14.56 9.34
C ASP A 296 10.33 -15.47 10.35
N ILE A 297 9.58 -16.16 11.23
CA ILE A 297 10.15 -17.13 12.19
C ILE A 297 10.81 -18.30 11.45
N LEU A 298 10.14 -18.88 10.46
CA LEU A 298 10.66 -20.02 9.70
C LEU A 298 11.89 -19.64 8.87
N ALA A 299 11.88 -18.46 8.26
CA ALA A 299 13.01 -17.95 7.50
C ALA A 299 14.24 -17.73 8.39
N THR A 300 14.06 -17.10 9.55
CA THR A 300 15.15 -16.90 10.51
C THR A 300 15.72 -18.23 11.03
N ARG A 301 14.87 -19.25 11.21
CA ARG A 301 15.30 -20.59 11.59
C ARG A 301 16.22 -21.25 10.54
N VAL A 302 15.90 -21.09 9.26
CA VAL A 302 16.59 -21.76 8.15
C VAL A 302 17.83 -20.98 7.70
N PHE A 303 17.69 -19.68 7.50
CA PHE A 303 18.77 -18.85 6.94
C PHE A 303 19.75 -18.34 8.00
N GLY A 304 19.38 -18.38 9.27
CA GLY A 304 20.17 -17.80 10.35
C GLY A 304 20.04 -16.29 10.44
N TYR A 305 19.98 -15.78 11.68
CA TYR A 305 19.76 -14.35 11.94
C TYR A 305 20.91 -13.48 11.41
N ASP A 306 22.16 -13.87 11.71
CA ASP A 306 23.35 -13.10 11.35
C ASP A 306 23.57 -13.07 9.85
N PHE A 307 23.35 -14.19 9.18
CA PHE A 307 23.42 -14.25 7.73
C PHE A 307 22.37 -13.35 7.06
N GLN A 308 21.12 -13.38 7.54
CA GLN A 308 20.07 -12.51 6.99
C GLN A 308 20.41 -11.03 7.13
N GLY A 309 20.93 -10.63 8.30
CA GLY A 309 21.36 -9.25 8.54
C GLY A 309 22.53 -8.86 7.64
N ALA A 310 23.55 -9.71 7.56
CA ALA A 310 24.74 -9.46 6.76
C ALA A 310 24.43 -9.38 5.26
N ILE A 311 23.67 -10.34 4.70
CA ILE A 311 23.38 -10.35 3.26
C ILE A 311 22.46 -9.18 2.86
N GLY A 312 21.50 -8.82 3.71
CA GLY A 312 20.67 -7.65 3.52
C GLY A 312 21.47 -6.36 3.54
N PHE A 313 22.36 -6.20 4.53
CA PHE A 313 23.22 -5.03 4.65
C PHE A 313 24.17 -4.88 3.46
N ASN A 314 24.85 -5.96 3.06
CA ASN A 314 25.69 -5.98 1.86
C ASN A 314 24.93 -5.57 0.61
N SER A 315 23.69 -6.02 0.45
CA SER A 315 22.83 -5.64 -0.67
C SER A 315 22.46 -4.15 -0.65
N ILE A 316 22.12 -3.60 0.52
CA ILE A 316 21.72 -2.20 0.68
C ILE A 316 22.91 -1.26 0.41
N VAL A 317 24.07 -1.56 0.99
CA VAL A 317 25.30 -0.77 0.75
C VAL A 317 25.71 -0.84 -0.72
N GLY A 318 25.59 -2.01 -1.35
CA GLY A 318 25.86 -2.19 -2.78
C GLY A 318 24.92 -1.43 -3.72
N LEU A 319 23.71 -1.06 -3.27
CA LEU A 319 22.84 -0.15 -4.03
C LEU A 319 23.34 1.30 -4.02
N VAL A 320 24.02 1.70 -2.94
CA VAL A 320 24.58 3.05 -2.79
C VAL A 320 25.95 3.14 -3.48
N ASP A 321 26.79 2.14 -3.28
CA ASP A 321 28.11 2.04 -3.91
C ASP A 321 28.29 0.64 -4.54
N PRO A 322 28.08 0.52 -5.84
CA PRO A 322 28.25 -0.76 -6.55
C PRO A 322 29.63 -1.39 -6.41
N SER A 323 30.68 -0.61 -6.13
CA SER A 323 32.05 -1.13 -5.94
C SER A 323 32.21 -1.90 -4.63
N THR A 324 31.33 -1.68 -3.66
CA THR A 324 31.31 -2.34 -2.34
C THR A 324 30.28 -3.49 -2.27
N ASN A 325 29.58 -3.78 -3.37
CA ASN A 325 28.55 -4.79 -3.38
C ASN A 325 29.13 -6.19 -3.14
N ALA A 326 29.09 -6.65 -1.89
CA ALA A 326 29.59 -7.97 -1.49
C ALA A 326 28.74 -9.13 -2.08
N TRP A 327 27.48 -8.88 -2.47
CA TRP A 327 26.68 -9.80 -3.27
C TRP A 327 27.22 -9.90 -4.69
N ALA A 328 27.82 -8.82 -5.22
CA ALA A 328 28.53 -8.77 -6.47
C ALA A 328 30.03 -9.09 -6.35
N LEU A 329 30.55 -9.42 -5.14
CA LEU A 329 31.96 -9.79 -4.96
C LEU A 329 32.31 -11.10 -5.66
N SER A 330 31.35 -11.93 -6.00
CA SER A 330 31.55 -13.00 -6.97
C SER A 330 31.16 -12.51 -8.35
N THR A 331 32.04 -11.78 -8.99
CA THR A 331 31.87 -11.31 -10.37
C THR A 331 31.67 -12.43 -11.38
N GLU A 332 31.95 -13.67 -11.00
CA GLU A 332 31.77 -14.88 -11.81
C GLU A 332 30.43 -15.59 -11.59
N SER A 333 29.69 -15.29 -10.52
CA SER A 333 28.44 -15.98 -10.15
C SER A 333 27.28 -15.05 -9.83
N SER A 334 27.25 -13.83 -10.39
CA SER A 334 26.13 -12.93 -10.13
C SER A 334 24.85 -13.51 -10.74
N ILE A 335 23.91 -13.86 -9.86
CA ILE A 335 22.54 -14.25 -10.23
C ILE A 335 21.84 -13.10 -11.00
N GLY A 336 22.47 -11.93 -11.11
CA GLY A 336 21.89 -10.75 -11.77
C GLY A 336 20.71 -10.14 -11.03
N ALA A 337 20.41 -10.63 -9.82
CA ALA A 337 19.30 -10.19 -8.98
C ALA A 337 19.78 -9.91 -7.55
N SER A 338 19.11 -9.01 -6.84
CA SER A 338 19.33 -8.78 -5.41
C SER A 338 18.92 -10.00 -4.58
N PRO A 339 19.48 -10.20 -3.37
CA PRO A 339 19.20 -11.35 -2.50
C PRO A 339 17.83 -11.24 -1.81
N TRP A 340 16.79 -11.07 -2.60
CA TRP A 340 15.44 -11.06 -2.09
C TRP A 340 15.07 -12.42 -1.49
N PHE A 341 14.14 -12.40 -0.55
CA PHE A 341 13.62 -13.60 0.10
C PHE A 341 13.26 -14.72 -0.89
N THR A 342 12.71 -14.39 -2.05
CA THR A 342 12.40 -15.34 -3.12
C THR A 342 13.61 -16.07 -3.67
N VAL A 343 14.72 -15.35 -3.84
CA VAL A 343 16.00 -15.94 -4.28
C VAL A 343 16.51 -16.91 -3.24
N LEU A 344 16.51 -16.53 -1.95
CA LEU A 344 16.96 -17.41 -0.86
C LEU A 344 16.11 -18.68 -0.73
N VAL A 345 14.79 -18.57 -0.86
CA VAL A 345 13.88 -19.73 -0.89
C VAL A 345 14.13 -20.59 -2.13
N GLY A 346 14.42 -19.98 -3.28
CA GLY A 346 14.78 -20.67 -4.51
C GLY A 346 16.07 -21.48 -4.37
N ILE A 347 17.10 -20.92 -3.74
CA ILE A 347 18.38 -21.58 -3.43
C ILE A 347 18.15 -22.74 -2.45
N LEU A 348 17.37 -22.55 -1.39
CA LEU A 348 17.02 -23.61 -0.45
C LEU A 348 16.32 -24.79 -1.14
N ALA A 349 15.36 -24.48 -2.01
CA ALA A 349 14.55 -25.50 -2.66
C ALA A 349 15.33 -26.29 -3.73
N ASP A 350 16.28 -25.63 -4.40
CA ASP A 350 17.09 -26.20 -5.50
C ASP A 350 16.25 -27.03 -6.51
N ASN A 351 15.07 -26.52 -6.81
CA ASN A 351 14.10 -27.21 -7.65
C ASN A 351 13.36 -26.21 -8.54
N LEU A 352 13.51 -26.36 -9.85
CA LEU A 352 12.94 -25.41 -10.83
C LEU A 352 11.43 -25.22 -10.69
N LEU A 353 10.66 -26.29 -10.45
CA LEU A 353 9.20 -26.20 -10.29
C LEU A 353 8.84 -25.37 -9.06
N ILE A 354 9.53 -25.60 -7.95
CA ILE A 354 9.31 -24.83 -6.71
C ILE A 354 9.67 -23.36 -6.93
N VAL A 355 10.80 -23.07 -7.59
CA VAL A 355 11.20 -21.70 -7.93
C VAL A 355 10.13 -21.00 -8.76
N VAL A 356 9.60 -21.66 -9.79
CA VAL A 356 8.51 -21.09 -10.62
C VAL A 356 7.28 -20.79 -9.76
N ILE A 357 6.89 -21.68 -8.87
CA ILE A 357 5.74 -21.47 -7.96
C ILE A 357 5.99 -20.30 -7.01
N VAL A 358 7.17 -20.24 -6.38
CA VAL A 358 7.56 -19.16 -5.45
C VAL A 358 7.51 -17.81 -6.15
N MET A 359 8.09 -17.71 -7.34
CA MET A 359 8.13 -16.45 -8.10
C MET A 359 6.74 -16.03 -8.62
N ALA A 360 5.96 -16.98 -9.12
CA ALA A 360 4.57 -16.71 -9.53
C ALA A 360 3.73 -16.20 -8.35
N THR A 361 3.93 -16.76 -7.16
CA THR A 361 3.29 -16.32 -5.91
C THR A 361 3.62 -14.87 -5.58
N PHE A 362 4.88 -14.51 -5.68
CA PHE A 362 5.33 -13.14 -5.41
C PHE A 362 4.74 -12.13 -6.41
N VAL A 363 4.81 -12.44 -7.70
CA VAL A 363 4.20 -11.61 -8.75
C VAL A 363 2.71 -11.46 -8.50
N ALA A 364 2.02 -12.54 -8.12
CA ALA A 364 0.59 -12.49 -7.80
C ALA A 364 0.30 -11.57 -6.60
N TRP A 365 1.09 -11.67 -5.50
CA TRP A 365 0.93 -10.78 -4.35
C TRP A 365 1.17 -9.32 -4.69
N ILE A 366 2.21 -9.00 -5.44
CA ILE A 366 2.53 -7.61 -5.82
C ILE A 366 1.48 -7.04 -6.78
N TRP A 367 0.98 -7.86 -7.71
CA TRP A 367 -0.06 -7.44 -8.66
C TRP A 367 -1.29 -6.84 -7.98
N PHE A 368 -1.68 -7.35 -6.80
CA PHE A 368 -2.89 -6.86 -6.11
C PHE A 368 -2.85 -5.36 -5.83
N TRP A 369 -1.69 -4.79 -5.52
CA TRP A 369 -1.55 -3.37 -5.24
C TRP A 369 -1.94 -2.52 -6.45
N VAL A 370 -1.44 -2.86 -7.62
CA VAL A 370 -1.53 -2.00 -8.80
C VAL A 370 -2.96 -1.61 -9.16
N PRO A 371 -3.88 -2.54 -9.48
CA PRO A 371 -5.26 -2.18 -9.80
C PRO A 371 -6.05 -1.69 -8.59
N ALA A 372 -5.70 -2.09 -7.38
CA ALA A 372 -6.42 -1.66 -6.18
C ALA A 372 -6.15 -0.19 -5.85
N GLU A 373 -4.91 0.28 -5.95
CA GLU A 373 -4.56 1.69 -5.76
C GLU A 373 -5.19 2.58 -6.85
N ILE A 374 -5.15 2.16 -8.11
CA ILE A 374 -5.85 2.85 -9.20
C ILE A 374 -7.36 2.86 -8.93
N ALA A 375 -7.94 1.77 -8.43
CA ALA A 375 -9.35 1.72 -8.10
C ALA A 375 -9.71 2.71 -6.98
N TYR A 376 -8.93 2.79 -5.91
CA TYR A 376 -9.15 3.74 -4.83
C TYR A 376 -9.10 5.19 -5.35
N THR A 377 -8.03 5.57 -6.04
CA THR A 377 -7.84 6.94 -6.55
C THR A 377 -8.97 7.37 -7.47
N THR A 378 -9.44 6.47 -8.34
CA THR A 378 -10.57 6.78 -9.23
C THR A 378 -11.86 7.07 -8.47
N ARG A 379 -12.13 6.34 -7.37
CA ARG A 379 -13.33 6.56 -6.54
C ARG A 379 -13.26 7.87 -5.77
N THR A 380 -12.08 8.28 -5.36
CA THR A 380 -11.85 9.60 -4.77
C THR A 380 -12.12 10.73 -5.79
N MET A 381 -11.62 10.57 -7.02
CA MET A 381 -11.89 11.54 -8.10
C MET A 381 -13.38 11.64 -8.44
N ILE A 382 -14.11 10.53 -8.45
CA ILE A 382 -15.57 10.52 -8.60
C ILE A 382 -16.24 11.32 -7.48
N ALA A 383 -15.83 11.09 -6.24
CA ALA A 383 -16.39 11.80 -5.09
C ALA A 383 -16.15 13.33 -5.19
N TRP A 384 -14.97 13.77 -5.67
CA TRP A 384 -14.71 15.19 -5.94
C TRP A 384 -15.61 15.75 -7.03
N SER A 385 -15.88 14.98 -8.08
CA SER A 385 -16.76 15.38 -9.17
C SER A 385 -18.22 15.53 -8.68
N PHE A 386 -18.69 14.57 -7.88
CA PHE A 386 -20.05 14.65 -7.30
C PHE A 386 -20.22 15.83 -6.35
N ASP A 387 -19.18 16.21 -5.64
CA ASP A 387 -19.19 17.41 -4.79
C ASP A 387 -18.89 18.70 -5.58
N ARG A 388 -18.81 18.59 -6.92
CA ARG A 388 -18.58 19.70 -7.84
C ARG A 388 -17.27 20.46 -7.65
N ILE A 389 -16.28 19.84 -7.00
CA ILE A 389 -14.93 20.35 -6.86
C ILE A 389 -14.10 20.03 -8.11
N ALA A 390 -14.26 18.83 -8.64
CA ALA A 390 -13.62 18.41 -9.89
C ALA A 390 -14.58 18.49 -11.09
N PRO A 391 -14.06 18.45 -12.33
CA PRO A 391 -14.90 18.44 -13.53
C PRO A 391 -15.88 17.27 -13.56
N ASP A 392 -17.10 17.51 -14.01
CA ASP A 392 -18.18 16.51 -14.04
C ASP A 392 -17.81 15.26 -14.89
N ARG A 393 -16.91 15.41 -15.86
CA ARG A 393 -16.40 14.31 -16.70
C ARG A 393 -15.65 13.22 -15.90
N LEU A 394 -15.04 13.57 -14.76
CA LEU A 394 -14.35 12.58 -13.89
C LEU A 394 -15.34 11.67 -13.16
N GLY A 395 -16.59 12.13 -12.95
CA GLY A 395 -17.67 11.34 -12.40
C GLY A 395 -18.47 10.56 -13.44
N ALA A 396 -18.18 10.75 -14.74
CA ALA A 396 -18.91 10.06 -15.80
C ALA A 396 -18.54 8.56 -15.84
N VAL A 397 -19.56 7.72 -15.76
CA VAL A 397 -19.44 6.25 -15.78
C VAL A 397 -19.85 5.75 -17.16
N SER A 398 -19.05 4.86 -17.73
CA SER A 398 -19.33 4.21 -19.01
C SER A 398 -20.59 3.34 -18.91
N GLU A 399 -21.56 3.53 -19.79
CA GLU A 399 -22.79 2.73 -19.84
C GLU A 399 -22.51 1.25 -20.13
N ARG A 400 -21.48 0.95 -20.92
CA ARG A 400 -21.11 -0.41 -21.31
C ARG A 400 -20.48 -1.23 -20.18
N TYR A 401 -19.62 -0.60 -19.37
CA TYR A 401 -18.79 -1.30 -18.38
C TYR A 401 -19.11 -0.93 -16.94
N ASN A 402 -19.94 0.11 -16.71
CA ASN A 402 -20.25 0.67 -15.41
C ASN A 402 -18.99 1.09 -14.63
N THR A 403 -18.02 1.70 -15.35
CA THR A 403 -16.72 2.11 -14.80
C THR A 403 -16.39 3.56 -15.19
N PRO A 404 -15.69 4.31 -14.32
CA PRO A 404 -15.29 5.70 -14.57
C PRO A 404 -14.03 5.76 -15.43
N THR A 405 -14.16 5.46 -16.72
CA THR A 405 -13.04 5.27 -17.65
C THR A 405 -12.05 6.43 -17.65
N MET A 406 -12.54 7.68 -17.66
CA MET A 406 -11.67 8.86 -17.65
C MET A 406 -10.82 8.95 -16.37
N ALA A 407 -11.43 8.69 -15.20
CA ALA A 407 -10.71 8.73 -13.93
C ALA A 407 -9.68 7.57 -13.84
N ILE A 408 -10.01 6.38 -14.37
CA ILE A 408 -9.08 5.24 -14.43
C ILE A 408 -7.84 5.61 -15.22
N TRP A 409 -7.99 6.14 -16.44
CA TRP A 409 -6.85 6.46 -17.28
C TRP A 409 -6.07 7.68 -16.79
N LEU A 410 -6.71 8.65 -16.14
CA LEU A 410 -6.02 9.75 -15.47
C LEU A 410 -5.16 9.24 -14.29
N SER A 411 -5.70 8.34 -13.47
CA SER A 411 -4.92 7.69 -12.38
C SER A 411 -3.76 6.87 -12.93
N THR A 412 -4.01 6.09 -13.99
CA THR A 412 -2.96 5.29 -14.66
C THR A 412 -1.85 6.19 -15.22
N ALA A 413 -2.22 7.28 -15.89
CA ALA A 413 -1.25 8.24 -16.43
C ALA A 413 -0.43 8.91 -15.32
N GLY A 414 -1.08 9.31 -14.21
CA GLY A 414 -0.39 9.83 -13.04
C GLY A 414 0.60 8.82 -12.44
N SER A 415 0.20 7.55 -12.35
CA SER A 415 1.09 6.48 -11.91
C SER A 415 2.27 6.25 -12.87
N ILE A 416 2.08 6.40 -14.19
CA ILE A 416 3.19 6.31 -15.17
C ILE A 416 4.18 7.46 -14.98
N VAL A 417 3.71 8.66 -14.64
CA VAL A 417 4.61 9.77 -14.29
C VAL A 417 5.46 9.41 -13.06
N PHE A 418 4.85 8.85 -12.01
CA PHE A 418 5.61 8.37 -10.84
C PHE A 418 6.53 7.21 -11.19
N MET A 419 6.16 6.32 -12.11
CA MET A 419 7.03 5.26 -12.61
C MET A 419 8.33 5.81 -13.22
N TRP A 420 8.23 6.92 -13.96
CA TRP A 420 9.41 7.59 -14.48
C TRP A 420 10.33 8.10 -13.36
N PHE A 421 9.77 8.71 -12.33
CA PHE A 421 10.54 9.17 -11.17
C PHE A 421 11.21 7.99 -10.43
N ILE A 422 10.49 6.88 -10.20
CA ILE A 422 11.03 5.69 -9.55
C ILE A 422 12.17 5.10 -10.37
N ALA A 423 12.01 5.00 -11.70
CA ALA A 423 13.01 4.38 -12.56
C ALA A 423 14.27 5.22 -12.74
N PHE A 424 14.16 6.55 -12.81
CA PHE A 424 15.24 7.42 -13.24
C PHE A 424 15.72 8.45 -12.20
N GLN A 425 14.96 8.70 -11.14
CA GLN A 425 15.24 9.75 -10.16
C GLN A 425 15.33 9.25 -8.72
N ALA A 426 15.20 7.93 -8.50
CA ALA A 426 15.34 7.28 -7.20
C ALA A 426 14.61 8.01 -6.04
N ILE A 427 13.27 8.12 -6.12
CA ILE A 427 12.47 8.59 -4.98
C ILE A 427 12.54 7.56 -3.85
N ALA A 428 12.88 7.99 -2.64
CA ALA A 428 13.00 7.10 -1.50
C ALA A 428 11.66 6.42 -1.15
N LEU A 429 11.72 5.12 -0.85
CA LEU A 429 10.57 4.22 -0.70
C LEU A 429 9.62 4.63 0.44
N LEU A 430 10.13 5.21 1.52
CA LEU A 430 9.37 5.53 2.73
C LEU A 430 8.89 6.97 2.83
N THR A 431 9.37 7.88 1.99
CA THR A 431 9.15 9.32 2.17
C THR A 431 7.68 9.73 2.11
N LEU A 432 6.87 9.05 1.30
CA LEU A 432 5.44 9.36 1.20
C LEU A 432 4.59 8.73 2.31
N ILE A 433 5.14 7.80 3.11
CA ILE A 433 4.41 7.19 4.23
C ILE A 433 4.14 8.22 5.34
N GLU A 434 5.02 9.20 5.53
CA GLU A 434 4.82 10.30 6.46
C GLU A 434 3.56 11.10 6.12
N ALA A 435 3.43 11.49 4.86
CA ALA A 435 2.29 12.25 4.40
C ALA A 435 0.99 11.44 4.52
N LEU A 436 1.03 10.13 4.22
CA LEU A 436 -0.12 9.24 4.42
C LEU A 436 -0.47 9.11 5.90
N THR A 437 0.54 9.01 6.78
CA THR A 437 0.36 8.97 8.23
C THR A 437 -0.30 10.24 8.76
N ILE A 438 0.04 11.42 8.23
CA ILE A 438 -0.60 12.69 8.56
C ILE A 438 -2.07 12.70 8.07
N VAL A 439 -2.32 12.26 6.84
CA VAL A 439 -3.69 12.20 6.27
C VAL A 439 -4.57 11.28 7.10
N TRP A 440 -4.12 10.06 7.37
CA TRP A 440 -4.88 9.09 8.15
C TRP A 440 -4.96 9.46 9.62
N GLY A 441 -3.87 9.99 10.21
CA GLY A 441 -3.89 10.53 11.58
C GLY A 441 -4.95 11.61 11.74
N THR A 442 -5.11 12.50 10.74
CA THR A 442 -6.20 13.49 10.74
C THR A 442 -7.57 12.83 10.71
N ALA A 443 -7.75 11.74 9.96
CA ALA A 443 -9.01 10.99 9.95
C ALA A 443 -9.29 10.30 11.30
N MET A 444 -8.24 9.86 12.03
CA MET A 444 -8.36 9.31 13.39
C MET A 444 -8.78 10.40 14.38
N VAL A 445 -8.13 11.57 14.34
CA VAL A 445 -8.52 12.73 15.19
C VAL A 445 -9.95 13.17 14.88
N ALA A 446 -10.33 13.22 13.60
CA ALA A 446 -11.69 13.54 13.19
C ALA A 446 -12.73 12.56 13.78
N ALA A 447 -12.39 11.26 13.88
CA ALA A 447 -13.25 10.25 14.49
C ALA A 447 -13.50 10.49 15.99
N ILE A 448 -12.52 11.05 16.70
CA ILE A 448 -12.66 11.40 18.14
C ILE A 448 -13.72 12.49 18.34
N VAL A 449 -13.68 13.52 17.50
CA VAL A 449 -14.52 14.72 17.69
C VAL A 449 -15.86 14.64 16.95
N PHE A 450 -15.99 13.79 15.94
CA PHE A 450 -17.16 13.68 15.08
C PHE A 450 -18.50 13.51 15.83
N PRO A 451 -18.62 12.64 16.86
CA PRO A 451 -19.85 12.48 17.61
C PRO A 451 -20.33 13.75 18.32
N LYS A 452 -19.38 14.67 18.64
CA LYS A 452 -19.67 15.94 19.31
C LYS A 452 -19.88 17.08 18.32
N THR A 453 -19.08 17.14 17.25
CA THR A 453 -19.11 18.24 16.25
C THR A 453 -20.23 18.10 15.24
N ARG A 454 -20.64 16.85 14.93
CA ARG A 454 -21.72 16.52 13.98
C ARG A 454 -22.72 15.53 14.56
N PRO A 455 -23.37 15.85 15.70
CA PRO A 455 -24.20 14.91 16.45
C PRO A 455 -25.38 14.35 15.64
N ASN A 456 -25.97 15.15 14.75
CA ASN A 456 -27.08 14.69 13.91
C ASN A 456 -26.65 13.64 12.88
N LEU A 457 -25.50 13.84 12.22
CA LEU A 457 -24.94 12.88 11.27
C LEU A 457 -24.51 11.61 11.99
N PHE A 458 -23.87 11.74 13.15
CA PHE A 458 -23.45 10.58 13.96
C PHE A 458 -24.66 9.75 14.42
N LYS A 459 -25.69 10.37 14.99
CA LYS A 459 -26.92 9.69 15.45
C LYS A 459 -27.66 8.96 14.33
N ALA A 460 -27.60 9.51 13.10
CA ALA A 460 -28.20 8.88 11.91
C ALA A 460 -27.38 7.71 11.36
N SER A 461 -26.15 7.48 11.86
CA SER A 461 -25.27 6.43 11.36
C SER A 461 -25.32 5.18 12.25
N PRO A 462 -25.11 3.95 11.68
CA PRO A 462 -25.01 2.71 12.44
C PRO A 462 -23.85 2.70 13.45
N ALA A 463 -22.84 3.55 13.28
CA ALA A 463 -21.72 3.68 14.23
C ALA A 463 -22.17 4.24 15.60
N SER A 464 -23.29 4.95 15.66
CA SER A 464 -23.83 5.49 16.93
C SER A 464 -24.30 4.42 17.91
N GLU A 465 -24.67 3.24 17.39
CA GLU A 465 -25.08 2.09 18.19
C GLU A 465 -23.89 1.37 18.83
N GLN A 466 -22.69 1.53 18.27
CA GLN A 466 -21.49 0.85 18.72
C GLN A 466 -20.85 1.63 19.86
N ARG A 467 -21.04 1.14 21.09
CA ARG A 467 -20.52 1.76 22.30
C ARG A 467 -19.83 0.73 23.20
N LEU A 468 -18.75 1.17 23.81
CA LEU A 468 -18.03 0.43 24.83
C LEU A 468 -17.96 1.32 26.07
N PHE A 469 -18.43 0.84 27.24
CA PHE A 469 -18.54 1.62 28.46
C PHE A 469 -19.31 2.95 28.29
N GLY A 470 -20.33 2.98 27.42
CA GLY A 470 -21.12 4.19 27.11
C GLY A 470 -20.47 5.19 26.17
N ILE A 471 -19.18 5.01 25.83
CA ILE A 471 -18.43 5.84 24.90
C ILE A 471 -18.57 5.26 23.47
N PRO A 472 -18.76 6.09 22.43
CA PRO A 472 -18.75 5.60 21.06
C PRO A 472 -17.47 4.85 20.72
N LEU A 473 -17.59 3.67 20.11
CA LEU A 473 -16.43 2.85 19.71
C LEU A 473 -15.49 3.61 18.79
N MET A 474 -16.05 4.41 17.87
CA MET A 474 -15.29 5.30 16.97
C MET A 474 -14.39 6.29 17.74
N THR A 475 -14.84 6.82 18.88
CA THR A 475 -14.05 7.72 19.73
C THR A 475 -12.90 6.97 20.40
N ILE A 476 -13.15 5.77 20.94
CA ILE A 476 -12.12 4.97 21.63
C ILE A 476 -11.06 4.53 20.62
N SER A 477 -11.49 3.87 19.54
CA SER A 477 -10.55 3.40 18.52
C SER A 477 -9.79 4.55 17.85
N GLY A 478 -10.49 5.67 17.58
CA GLY A 478 -9.88 6.88 17.02
C GLY A 478 -8.81 7.48 17.91
N THR A 479 -9.01 7.48 19.25
CA THR A 479 -8.01 7.99 20.20
C THR A 479 -6.76 7.12 20.19
N VAL A 480 -6.89 5.81 20.32
CA VAL A 480 -5.74 4.89 20.32
C VAL A 480 -5.03 4.92 18.96
N ALA A 481 -5.80 4.93 17.86
CA ALA A 481 -5.24 5.01 16.51
C ALA A 481 -4.53 6.35 16.24
N ALA A 482 -5.05 7.48 16.73
CA ALA A 482 -4.39 8.77 16.60
C ALA A 482 -3.05 8.82 17.35
N VAL A 483 -3.00 8.27 18.58
CA VAL A 483 -1.76 8.13 19.34
C VAL A 483 -0.78 7.21 18.60
N PHE A 484 -1.23 6.07 18.09
CA PHE A 484 -0.39 5.16 17.32
C PHE A 484 0.18 5.83 16.07
N MET A 485 -0.65 6.53 15.28
CA MET A 485 -0.18 7.27 14.09
C MET A 485 0.79 8.39 14.45
N LEU A 486 0.60 9.07 15.57
CA LEU A 486 1.55 10.08 16.05
C LEU A 486 2.90 9.44 16.43
N VAL A 487 2.89 8.30 17.13
CA VAL A 487 4.10 7.55 17.46
C VAL A 487 4.83 7.11 16.19
N VAL A 488 4.12 6.56 15.21
CA VAL A 488 4.68 6.19 13.89
C VAL A 488 5.29 7.40 13.20
N LEU A 489 4.62 8.54 13.19
CA LEU A 489 5.14 9.77 12.60
C LEU A 489 6.43 10.23 13.27
N ILE A 490 6.48 10.18 14.60
CA ILE A 490 7.71 10.50 15.36
C ILE A 490 8.83 9.52 15.01
N MET A 491 8.54 8.22 14.94
CA MET A 491 9.52 7.21 14.56
C MET A 491 10.09 7.48 13.15
N LEU A 492 9.23 7.79 12.17
CA LEU A 492 9.66 8.14 10.82
C LEU A 492 10.58 9.38 10.79
N TRP A 493 10.37 10.34 11.68
CA TRP A 493 11.16 11.59 11.73
C TRP A 493 12.46 11.44 12.50
N VAL A 494 12.56 10.50 13.43
CA VAL A 494 13.76 10.35 14.30
C VAL A 494 14.68 9.27 13.75
N ASP A 495 14.15 8.29 13.04
CA ASP A 495 14.92 7.14 12.58
C ASP A 495 15.61 7.40 11.23
N PRO A 496 16.97 7.43 11.20
CA PRO A 496 17.72 7.66 9.96
C PRO A 496 17.55 6.52 8.93
N ASN A 497 17.19 5.31 9.38
CA ASN A 497 16.97 4.14 8.52
C ASN A 497 15.54 4.08 7.95
N ALA A 498 14.66 4.96 8.42
CA ALA A 498 13.32 5.15 7.85
C ALA A 498 13.34 6.28 6.82
N ALA A 499 12.42 7.24 6.90
CA ALA A 499 12.39 8.39 5.98
C ALA A 499 13.46 9.44 6.33
N GLY A 500 14.00 9.40 7.55
CA GLY A 500 14.89 10.41 8.10
C GLY A 500 14.16 11.70 8.52
N PRO A 501 14.81 12.58 9.27
CA PRO A 501 14.13 13.78 9.76
C PRO A 501 13.70 14.67 8.59
N LEU A 502 12.43 15.03 8.55
CA LEU A 502 11.79 15.91 7.56
C LEU A 502 12.57 17.25 7.39
N PHE A 503 13.47 17.54 8.29
CA PHE A 503 14.26 18.75 8.40
C PHE A 503 15.79 18.52 8.28
N SER A 504 16.25 17.34 7.86
CA SER A 504 17.66 17.14 7.55
C SER A 504 18.01 17.80 6.19
N SER A 505 19.17 18.43 6.10
CA SER A 505 19.50 19.38 5.05
C SER A 505 19.58 18.82 3.62
N GLU A 506 19.63 17.51 3.43
CA GLU A 506 19.83 16.89 2.12
C GLU A 506 18.56 16.23 1.54
N THR A 507 17.75 15.60 2.36
CA THR A 507 16.53 14.88 1.94
C THR A 507 15.31 15.79 1.76
N ILE A 508 15.25 16.92 2.44
CA ILE A 508 14.11 17.86 2.47
C ILE A 508 13.76 18.45 1.11
N ARG A 509 14.71 18.57 0.21
CA ARG A 509 14.54 19.54 -0.91
C ARG A 509 13.51 19.14 -1.94
N GLY A 510 13.41 17.86 -2.32
CA GLY A 510 12.48 17.42 -3.37
C GLY A 510 11.06 17.13 -2.86
N GLU A 511 10.96 16.30 -1.85
CA GLU A 511 9.70 15.69 -1.38
C GLU A 511 8.88 16.66 -0.51
N PHE A 512 9.54 17.40 0.38
CA PHE A 512 8.90 18.48 1.12
C PHE A 512 8.27 19.52 0.18
N TRP A 513 9.03 19.99 -0.82
CA TRP A 513 8.52 20.97 -1.77
C TRP A 513 7.43 20.39 -2.67
N LEU A 514 7.49 19.10 -3.00
CA LEU A 514 6.41 18.40 -3.69
C LEU A 514 5.13 18.42 -2.85
N LEU A 515 5.21 18.06 -1.56
CA LEU A 515 4.06 18.08 -0.65
C LEU A 515 3.51 19.50 -0.45
N VAL A 516 4.39 20.49 -0.23
CA VAL A 516 4.00 21.91 -0.15
C VAL A 516 3.30 22.34 -1.45
N GLY A 517 3.87 21.97 -2.59
CA GLY A 517 3.27 22.26 -3.90
C GLY A 517 1.88 21.63 -4.05
N VAL A 518 1.68 20.38 -3.63
CA VAL A 518 0.37 19.70 -3.66
C VAL A 518 -0.62 20.38 -2.71
N VAL A 519 -0.20 20.78 -1.51
CA VAL A 519 -1.06 21.51 -0.57
C VAL A 519 -1.50 22.84 -1.16
N VAL A 520 -0.55 23.65 -1.66
CA VAL A 520 -0.84 24.94 -2.29
C VAL A 520 -1.76 24.77 -3.50
N PHE A 521 -1.45 23.82 -4.37
CA PHE A 521 -2.27 23.49 -5.53
C PHE A 521 -3.69 23.09 -5.11
N GLY A 522 -3.83 22.23 -4.09
CA GLY A 522 -5.12 21.79 -3.56
C GLY A 522 -5.96 22.95 -3.00
N ILE A 523 -5.33 23.87 -2.26
CA ILE A 523 -6.00 25.06 -1.74
C ILE A 523 -6.48 25.96 -2.88
N VAL A 524 -5.59 26.26 -3.83
CA VAL A 524 -5.91 27.11 -5.00
C VAL A 524 -7.03 26.48 -5.84
N TRP A 525 -6.94 25.16 -6.08
CA TRP A 525 -8.01 24.44 -6.80
C TRP A 525 -9.34 24.51 -6.07
N TYR A 526 -9.38 24.21 -4.77
CA TYR A 526 -10.62 24.25 -3.99
C TYR A 526 -11.27 25.63 -4.00
N LEU A 527 -10.46 26.68 -3.77
CA LEU A 527 -10.95 28.07 -3.78
C LEU A 527 -11.42 28.49 -5.18
N GLY A 528 -10.69 28.10 -6.22
CA GLY A 528 -11.07 28.33 -7.61
C GLY A 528 -12.36 27.63 -7.99
N ALA A 529 -12.52 26.35 -7.63
CA ALA A 529 -13.74 25.59 -7.85
C ALA A 529 -14.93 26.23 -7.11
N LYS A 530 -14.74 26.65 -5.85
CA LYS A 530 -15.77 27.33 -5.06
C LYS A 530 -16.20 28.65 -5.72
N ALA A 531 -15.26 29.47 -6.19
CA ALA A 531 -15.53 30.73 -6.86
C ALA A 531 -16.23 30.50 -8.21
N TYR A 532 -15.77 29.52 -8.99
CA TYR A 532 -16.36 29.17 -10.28
C TYR A 532 -17.81 28.69 -10.15
N ARG A 533 -18.08 27.76 -9.23
CA ARG A 533 -19.44 27.22 -9.00
C ARG A 533 -20.38 28.27 -8.41
N ARG A 534 -19.88 29.18 -7.56
CA ARG A 534 -20.67 30.32 -7.06
C ARG A 534 -21.16 31.25 -8.19
N ARG A 535 -20.33 31.47 -9.23
CA ARG A 535 -20.74 32.24 -10.43
C ARG A 535 -21.86 31.54 -11.21
N GLN A 536 -21.96 30.21 -11.09
CA GLN A 536 -23.04 29.40 -11.67
C GLN A 536 -24.28 29.32 -10.77
N GLY A 537 -24.33 30.04 -9.64
CA GLY A 537 -25.42 29.97 -8.67
C GLY A 537 -25.40 28.71 -7.79
N ILE A 538 -24.32 27.95 -7.79
CA ILE A 538 -24.17 26.68 -7.04
C ILE A 538 -23.36 26.93 -5.78
N ASP A 539 -23.94 26.70 -4.60
CA ASP A 539 -23.21 26.68 -3.33
C ASP A 539 -22.75 25.26 -3.01
N ILE A 540 -21.49 24.99 -3.27
CA ILE A 540 -20.90 23.66 -2.99
C ILE A 540 -20.90 23.32 -1.49
N SER A 541 -21.03 24.30 -0.58
CA SER A 541 -21.05 24.03 0.87
C SER A 541 -22.27 23.23 1.32
N LEU A 542 -23.35 23.24 0.57
CA LEU A 542 -24.56 22.48 0.85
C LEU A 542 -24.33 20.97 0.68
N ALA A 543 -23.46 20.57 -0.25
CA ALA A 543 -23.12 19.17 -0.50
C ALA A 543 -22.54 18.45 0.73
N PHE A 544 -21.95 19.20 1.66
CA PHE A 544 -21.23 18.67 2.83
C PHE A 544 -22.08 18.58 4.10
N LYS A 545 -23.32 19.08 4.05
CA LYS A 545 -24.25 19.04 5.20
C LYS A 545 -25.06 17.75 5.29
N GLN A 546 -24.99 16.89 4.28
CA GLN A 546 -25.79 15.67 4.17
C GLN A 546 -24.90 14.46 3.84
N ILE A 547 -25.36 13.27 4.22
CA ILE A 547 -24.77 12.01 3.74
C ILE A 547 -25.13 11.89 2.24
N PRO A 548 -24.14 11.75 1.36
CA PRO A 548 -24.42 11.64 -0.08
C PRO A 548 -25.31 10.42 -0.37
N ILE A 549 -26.27 10.57 -1.26
CA ILE A 549 -27.03 9.46 -1.82
C ILE A 549 -26.24 8.96 -3.04
N GLU A 550 -25.91 7.67 -3.09
CA GLU A 550 -25.35 6.97 -4.27
C GLU A 550 -26.41 6.14 -4.94
#